data_9796561b69304687d8137a344eeac2d3
#
_entry.id   9796561b69304687d8137a344eeac2d3
#
_cell.length_a   1.000
_cell.length_b   1.000
_cell.length_c   1.000
_cell.angle_alpha   90.00
_cell.angle_beta   90.00
_cell.angle_gamma   90.00
#
_symmetry.space_group_name_H-M   'P 1'
#
loop_
_entity.id
_entity.type
_entity.pdbx_description
1 polymer ?
#
loop_
_entity_poly.entity_id
_entity_poly.type
_entity_poly.pdbx_seq_one_letter_code
_entity_poly.pdbx_strand_id
1 'polypeptide(L)'
;MNATRLLVLGAIRIMQPVHGYDVRRELLTWRLEELANVKPGSIYGAMRTLDRDGCIAVHARESEHSRPERTMYVLTGEGEKEFYLLLREGWWNVAPAHQPLTPALCLMLFLPREELLAALKARLGQLEGQLAATAFTRNTIRDGATGAGGEIPEHVREILDFVAAAARAEVDWTRALQRRVRAGAYTFAGEDGFPMLGPGVGFSGEHSQT
;
A
#
# COMPACT_ATOMS: atom_id res chain seq x y z
N MET A 1 9.23 -6.58 4.70
CA MET A 1 7.96 -7.01 5.37
C MET A 1 6.96 -7.51 4.34
N ASN A 2 6.31 -8.65 4.57
CA ASN A 2 5.20 -9.15 3.76
C ASN A 2 3.86 -8.69 4.35
N ALA A 3 3.31 -7.60 3.81
CA ALA A 3 2.08 -6.98 4.33
C ALA A 3 0.87 -7.94 4.33
N THR A 4 0.67 -8.72 3.25
CA THR A 4 -0.46 -9.66 3.17
C THR A 4 -0.37 -10.72 4.27
N ARG A 5 0.83 -11.24 4.52
CA ARG A 5 1.07 -12.28 5.52
C ARG A 5 0.81 -11.75 6.94
N LEU A 6 1.30 -10.54 7.26
CA LEU A 6 1.03 -9.85 8.52
C LEU A 6 -0.48 -9.66 8.76
N LEU A 7 -1.19 -9.16 7.76
CA LEU A 7 -2.62 -8.86 7.88
C LEU A 7 -3.48 -10.11 8.02
N VAL A 8 -3.14 -11.20 7.31
CA VAL A 8 -3.84 -12.48 7.45
C VAL A 8 -3.62 -13.08 8.84
N LEU A 9 -2.37 -13.08 9.35
CA LEU A 9 -2.08 -13.51 10.72
C LEU A 9 -2.85 -12.66 11.75
N GLY A 10 -2.88 -11.34 11.58
CA GLY A 10 -3.62 -10.43 12.43
C GLY A 10 -5.13 -10.69 12.44
N ALA A 11 -5.74 -10.88 11.28
CA ALA A 11 -7.17 -11.19 11.16
C ALA A 11 -7.52 -12.52 11.82
N ILE A 12 -6.73 -13.58 11.58
CA ILE A 12 -6.93 -14.87 12.24
C ILE A 12 -6.79 -14.71 13.75
N ARG A 13 -5.76 -14.03 14.23
CA ARG A 13 -5.52 -13.76 15.66
C ARG A 13 -6.71 -13.10 16.37
N ILE A 14 -7.36 -12.17 15.70
CA ILE A 14 -8.52 -11.44 16.25
C ILE A 14 -9.78 -12.32 16.28
N MET A 15 -9.99 -13.13 15.25
CA MET A 15 -11.26 -13.81 15.03
C MET A 15 -11.25 -15.31 15.32
N GLN A 16 -10.10 -15.89 15.66
CA GLN A 16 -9.95 -17.35 15.81
C GLN A 16 -10.86 -17.96 16.87
N PRO A 17 -11.41 -19.16 16.63
CA PRO A 17 -11.29 -19.95 15.41
C PRO A 17 -12.15 -19.37 14.28
N VAL A 18 -11.63 -19.31 13.04
CA VAL A 18 -12.23 -18.55 11.94
C VAL A 18 -12.17 -19.29 10.60
N HIS A 19 -13.22 -19.16 9.78
CA HIS A 19 -13.22 -19.67 8.42
C HIS A 19 -12.39 -18.77 7.48
N GLY A 20 -11.71 -19.38 6.50
CA GLY A 20 -10.92 -18.63 5.52
C GLY A 20 -11.73 -17.60 4.72
N TYR A 21 -13.00 -17.88 4.48
CA TYR A 21 -13.92 -16.91 3.85
C TYR A 21 -14.13 -15.67 4.73
N ASP A 22 -14.29 -15.84 6.05
CA ASP A 22 -14.50 -14.73 6.97
C ASP A 22 -13.23 -13.89 7.15
N VAL A 23 -12.05 -14.53 7.17
CA VAL A 23 -10.76 -13.81 7.11
C VAL A 23 -10.70 -12.89 5.89
N ARG A 24 -11.04 -13.42 4.70
CA ARG A 24 -11.06 -12.62 3.49
C ARG A 24 -12.08 -11.49 3.56
N ARG A 25 -13.30 -11.79 4.01
CA ARG A 25 -14.38 -10.78 4.13
C ARG A 25 -13.95 -9.65 5.06
N GLU A 26 -13.39 -9.98 6.21
CA GLU A 26 -12.93 -9.00 7.18
C GLU A 26 -11.81 -8.11 6.60
N LEU A 27 -10.81 -8.70 5.99
CA LEU A 27 -9.71 -7.96 5.37
C LEU A 27 -10.19 -7.03 4.22
N LEU A 28 -11.29 -7.36 3.55
CA LEU A 28 -11.91 -6.47 2.57
C LEU A 28 -12.59 -5.26 3.23
N THR A 29 -13.20 -5.43 4.41
CA THR A 29 -13.80 -4.29 5.15
C THR A 29 -12.75 -3.28 5.57
N TRP A 30 -11.49 -3.70 5.77
CA TRP A 30 -10.37 -2.82 6.11
C TRP A 30 -9.84 -2.01 4.91
N ARG A 31 -10.42 -2.15 3.71
CA ARG A 31 -10.03 -1.45 2.48
C ARG A 31 -8.53 -1.57 2.16
N LEU A 32 -7.94 -2.73 2.43
CA LEU A 32 -6.50 -2.96 2.34
C LEU A 32 -5.95 -2.90 0.91
N GLU A 33 -6.78 -3.08 -0.11
CA GLU A 33 -6.38 -2.87 -1.49
C GLU A 33 -5.96 -1.42 -1.73
N GLU A 34 -6.70 -0.48 -1.18
CA GLU A 34 -6.42 0.95 -1.31
C GLU A 34 -5.32 1.42 -0.35
N LEU A 35 -5.34 0.93 0.89
CA LEU A 35 -4.46 1.41 1.96
C LEU A 35 -3.09 0.73 2.00
N ALA A 36 -3.01 -0.55 1.61
CA ALA A 36 -1.81 -1.37 1.74
C ALA A 36 -1.43 -2.13 0.45
N ASN A 37 -2.11 -1.86 -0.68
CA ASN A 37 -1.92 -2.55 -1.96
C ASN A 37 -2.02 -4.09 -1.84
N VAL A 38 -2.90 -4.59 -0.97
CA VAL A 38 -3.12 -6.02 -0.76
C VAL A 38 -4.30 -6.48 -1.60
N LYS A 39 -4.01 -7.23 -2.66
CA LYS A 39 -5.06 -7.71 -3.58
C LYS A 39 -5.89 -8.84 -2.95
N PRO A 40 -7.22 -8.86 -3.13
CA PRO A 40 -8.11 -9.88 -2.57
C PRO A 40 -7.69 -11.32 -2.92
N GLY A 41 -7.14 -11.53 -4.12
CA GLY A 41 -6.67 -12.84 -4.58
C GLY A 41 -5.41 -13.35 -3.85
N SER A 42 -4.60 -12.45 -3.25
CA SER A 42 -3.40 -12.84 -2.52
C SER A 42 -3.68 -13.42 -1.12
N ILE A 43 -4.85 -13.17 -0.56
CA ILE A 43 -5.23 -13.58 0.80
C ILE A 43 -5.24 -15.12 0.94
N TYR A 44 -5.93 -15.82 0.02
CA TYR A 44 -5.95 -17.29 0.05
C TYR A 44 -4.57 -17.91 -0.25
N GLY A 45 -3.77 -17.24 -1.09
CA GLY A 45 -2.37 -17.62 -1.32
C GLY A 45 -1.54 -17.51 -0.04
N ALA A 46 -1.69 -16.42 0.70
CA ALA A 46 -1.04 -16.22 1.99
C ALA A 46 -1.49 -17.27 3.01
N MET A 47 -2.80 -17.57 3.12
CA MET A 47 -3.30 -18.61 4.03
C MET A 47 -2.70 -19.99 3.74
N ARG A 48 -2.67 -20.42 2.47
CA ARG A 48 -2.04 -21.68 2.08
C ARG A 48 -0.54 -21.75 2.44
N THR A 49 0.14 -20.62 2.29
CA THR A 49 1.56 -20.53 2.64
C THR A 49 1.75 -20.59 4.15
N LEU A 50 0.92 -19.89 4.92
CA LEU A 50 0.92 -19.90 6.39
C LEU A 50 0.62 -21.28 6.97
N ASP A 51 -0.32 -22.02 6.37
CA ASP A 51 -0.65 -23.39 6.74
C ASP A 51 0.54 -24.33 6.48
N ARG A 52 1.11 -24.28 5.27
CA ARG A 52 2.31 -25.05 4.92
C ARG A 52 3.51 -24.76 5.83
N ASP A 53 3.68 -23.50 6.23
CA ASP A 53 4.77 -23.05 7.09
C ASP A 53 4.48 -23.32 8.58
N GLY A 54 3.33 -23.92 8.91
CA GLY A 54 2.93 -24.26 10.27
C GLY A 54 2.56 -23.06 11.15
N CYS A 55 2.29 -21.89 10.57
CA CYS A 55 1.91 -20.69 11.30
C CYS A 55 0.42 -20.64 11.66
N ILE A 56 -0.42 -21.34 10.89
CA ILE A 56 -1.83 -21.57 11.19
C ILE A 56 -2.11 -23.08 11.16
N ALA A 57 -3.14 -23.49 11.88
CA ALA A 57 -3.56 -24.90 11.91
C ALA A 57 -5.07 -25.02 11.73
N VAL A 58 -5.50 -26.13 11.18
CA VAL A 58 -6.93 -26.49 11.12
C VAL A 58 -7.41 -26.84 12.53
N HIS A 59 -8.37 -26.06 13.05
CA HIS A 59 -8.96 -26.29 14.35
C HIS A 59 -10.14 -27.29 14.26
N ALA A 60 -10.99 -27.14 13.28
CA ALA A 60 -12.13 -28.02 13.01
C ALA A 60 -12.47 -28.05 11.53
N ARG A 61 -13.08 -29.14 11.09
CA ARG A 61 -13.71 -29.28 9.80
C ARG A 61 -15.19 -29.51 10.03
N GLU A 62 -16.01 -28.54 9.65
CA GLU A 62 -17.46 -28.66 9.76
C GLU A 62 -18.02 -29.19 8.45
N SER A 63 -18.63 -30.37 8.49
CA SER A 63 -19.38 -30.93 7.38
C SER A 63 -20.85 -31.04 7.77
N GLU A 64 -21.70 -30.16 7.26
CA GLU A 64 -23.15 -30.36 7.24
C GLU A 64 -23.55 -31.12 5.96
N HIS A 65 -24.46 -32.06 6.08
CA HIS A 65 -24.89 -33.04 5.05
C HIS A 65 -25.26 -32.50 3.64
N SER A 66 -25.21 -31.19 3.43
CA SER A 66 -25.51 -30.55 2.14
C SER A 66 -24.67 -29.34 1.78
N ARG A 67 -23.61 -29.04 2.54
CA ARG A 67 -22.71 -27.90 2.28
C ARG A 67 -21.26 -28.33 2.14
N PRO A 68 -20.45 -27.61 1.32
CA PRO A 68 -19.01 -27.87 1.24
C PRO A 68 -18.36 -27.82 2.61
N GLU A 69 -17.44 -28.74 2.87
CA GLU A 69 -16.63 -28.80 4.09
C GLU A 69 -15.99 -27.42 4.38
N ARG A 70 -16.24 -26.88 5.56
CA ARG A 70 -15.72 -25.59 5.98
C ARG A 70 -14.57 -25.80 6.96
N THR A 71 -13.42 -25.31 6.63
CA THR A 71 -12.21 -25.39 7.44
C THR A 71 -12.08 -24.15 8.32
N MET A 72 -11.99 -24.36 9.63
CA MET A 72 -11.67 -23.31 10.62
C MET A 72 -10.19 -23.31 10.95
N TYR A 73 -9.61 -22.14 11.05
CA TYR A 73 -8.19 -21.92 11.31
C TYR A 73 -7.97 -21.23 12.65
N VAL A 74 -6.85 -21.56 13.28
CA VAL A 74 -6.30 -20.89 14.46
C VAL A 74 -4.82 -20.62 14.25
N LEU A 75 -4.28 -19.63 14.96
CA LEU A 75 -2.85 -19.41 15.02
C LEU A 75 -2.17 -20.51 15.84
N THR A 76 -0.99 -20.89 15.40
CA THR A 76 -0.07 -21.72 16.17
C THR A 76 0.90 -20.85 16.99
N GLY A 77 1.72 -21.46 17.85
CA GLY A 77 2.80 -20.74 18.52
C GLY A 77 3.81 -20.11 17.56
N GLU A 78 4.08 -20.76 16.41
CA GLU A 78 4.93 -20.20 15.36
C GLU A 78 4.23 -19.02 14.64
N GLY A 79 2.93 -19.11 14.41
CA GLY A 79 2.13 -18.01 13.85
C GLY A 79 2.12 -16.78 14.74
N GLU A 80 2.03 -16.93 16.07
CA GLU A 80 2.14 -15.81 17.02
C GLU A 80 3.54 -15.16 16.95
N LYS A 81 4.61 -15.96 16.92
CA LYS A 81 5.98 -15.44 16.80
C LYS A 81 6.17 -14.65 15.51
N GLU A 82 5.71 -15.22 14.39
CA GLU A 82 5.82 -14.58 13.09
C GLU A 82 4.99 -13.30 13.01
N PHE A 83 3.77 -13.29 13.55
CA PHE A 83 2.95 -12.08 13.62
C PHE A 83 3.72 -10.95 14.30
N TYR A 84 4.28 -11.16 15.48
CA TYR A 84 5.03 -10.14 16.19
C TYR A 84 6.35 -9.77 15.50
N LEU A 85 7.01 -10.71 14.82
CA LEU A 85 8.21 -10.43 14.03
C LEU A 85 7.89 -9.44 12.92
N LEU A 86 6.88 -9.74 12.09
CA LEU A 86 6.46 -8.91 10.97
C LEU A 86 5.93 -7.55 11.43
N LEU A 87 5.18 -7.53 12.54
CA LEU A 87 4.67 -6.28 13.11
C LEU A 87 5.82 -5.36 13.55
N ARG A 88 6.82 -5.91 14.26
CA ARG A 88 8.02 -5.14 14.64
C ARG A 88 8.81 -4.70 13.41
N GLU A 89 9.02 -5.59 12.43
CA GLU A 89 9.69 -5.23 11.18
C GLU A 89 9.06 -4.00 10.53
N GLY A 90 7.73 -3.92 10.51
CA GLY A 90 7.01 -2.78 9.94
C GLY A 90 7.27 -1.46 10.67
N TRP A 91 7.55 -1.48 11.97
CA TRP A 91 7.79 -0.27 12.76
C TRP A 91 9.26 0.13 12.85
N TRP A 92 10.17 -0.85 12.92
CA TRP A 92 11.61 -0.58 13.13
C TRP A 92 12.38 -0.38 11.82
N ASN A 93 11.88 -0.87 10.70
CA ASN A 93 12.57 -0.77 9.42
C ASN A 93 11.96 0.32 8.54
N VAL A 94 12.67 1.43 8.38
CA VAL A 94 12.36 2.44 7.36
C VAL A 94 13.03 2.00 6.06
N ALA A 95 12.33 1.19 5.28
CA ALA A 95 12.79 0.86 3.94
C ALA A 95 12.42 2.00 2.96
N PRO A 96 13.31 2.36 2.01
CA PRO A 96 12.94 3.27 0.94
C PRO A 96 11.72 2.70 0.20
N ALA A 97 10.62 3.43 0.17
CA ALA A 97 9.49 3.06 -0.64
C ALA A 97 9.91 3.10 -2.11
N HIS A 98 9.89 1.94 -2.80
CA HIS A 98 10.04 1.92 -4.24
C HIS A 98 8.83 2.62 -4.86
N GLN A 99 9.00 3.90 -5.14
CA GLN A 99 7.97 4.72 -5.77
C GLN A 99 7.85 4.29 -7.24
N PRO A 100 6.68 3.83 -7.72
CA PRO A 100 6.47 3.48 -9.14
C PRO A 100 6.81 4.63 -10.09
N LEU A 101 6.77 5.86 -9.60
CA LEU A 101 7.09 7.06 -10.35
C LEU A 101 8.60 7.25 -10.59
N THR A 102 9.48 6.68 -9.77
CA THR A 102 10.93 6.88 -9.87
C THR A 102 11.51 6.51 -11.25
N PRO A 103 11.19 5.37 -11.86
CA PRO A 103 11.65 5.06 -13.21
C PRO A 103 11.14 6.07 -14.26
N ALA A 104 9.90 6.53 -14.14
CA ALA A 104 9.33 7.52 -15.03
C ALA A 104 10.03 8.89 -14.87
N LEU A 105 10.43 9.26 -13.64
CA LEU A 105 11.22 10.47 -13.40
C LEU A 105 12.61 10.40 -14.00
N CYS A 106 13.28 9.26 -13.93
CA CYS A 106 14.57 9.06 -14.59
C CYS A 106 14.51 9.31 -16.09
N LEU A 107 13.36 9.07 -16.70
CA LEU A 107 13.16 9.15 -18.15
C LEU A 107 12.24 10.31 -18.56
N MET A 108 11.89 11.21 -17.65
CA MET A 108 10.89 12.25 -17.88
C MET A 108 11.21 13.19 -19.06
N LEU A 109 12.49 13.39 -19.36
CA LEU A 109 12.93 14.29 -20.44
C LEU A 109 12.66 13.71 -21.85
N PHE A 110 12.39 12.42 -21.96
CA PHE A 110 12.01 11.78 -23.25
C PHE A 110 10.54 12.00 -23.61
N LEU A 111 9.69 12.46 -22.66
CA LEU A 111 8.33 12.88 -22.99
C LEU A 111 8.36 14.30 -23.57
N PRO A 112 7.47 14.64 -24.52
CA PRO A 112 7.23 16.03 -24.90
C PRO A 112 6.77 16.87 -23.69
N ARG A 113 7.22 18.11 -23.58
CA ARG A 113 6.88 19.02 -22.47
C ARG A 113 5.37 19.10 -22.19
N GLU A 114 4.58 19.26 -23.26
CA GLU A 114 3.12 19.38 -23.16
C GLU A 114 2.47 18.10 -22.63
N GLU A 115 2.99 16.94 -23.03
CA GLU A 115 2.50 15.66 -22.55
C GLU A 115 2.82 15.46 -21.06
N LEU A 116 4.04 15.80 -20.62
CA LEU A 116 4.38 15.77 -19.20
C LEU A 116 3.52 16.73 -18.38
N LEU A 117 3.27 17.95 -18.88
CA LEU A 117 2.40 18.91 -18.20
C LEU A 117 0.96 18.39 -18.08
N ALA A 118 0.43 17.74 -19.11
CA ALA A 118 -0.88 17.11 -19.08
C ALA A 118 -0.92 15.95 -18.07
N ALA A 119 0.11 15.10 -18.05
CA ALA A 119 0.23 14.02 -17.08
C ALA A 119 0.30 14.53 -15.63
N LEU A 120 1.09 15.56 -15.37
CA LEU A 120 1.19 16.20 -14.04
C LEU A 120 -0.15 16.82 -13.60
N LYS A 121 -0.90 17.42 -14.53
CA LYS A 121 -2.25 17.94 -14.24
C LYS A 121 -3.22 16.82 -13.86
N ALA A 122 -3.23 15.72 -14.64
CA ALA A 122 -4.07 14.55 -14.36
C ALA A 122 -3.71 13.92 -13.00
N ARG A 123 -2.40 13.78 -12.71
CA ARG A 123 -1.92 13.28 -11.42
C ARG A 123 -2.39 14.14 -10.25
N LEU A 124 -2.31 15.46 -10.35
CA LEU A 124 -2.81 16.37 -9.32
C LEU A 124 -4.30 16.14 -9.05
N GLY A 125 -5.13 16.04 -10.10
CA GLY A 125 -6.56 15.77 -9.93
C GLY A 125 -6.83 14.44 -9.20
N GLN A 126 -6.06 13.39 -9.50
CA GLN A 126 -6.18 12.09 -8.81
C GLN A 126 -5.78 12.19 -7.33
N LEU A 127 -4.67 12.83 -7.01
CA LEU A 127 -4.18 13.01 -5.64
C LEU A 127 -5.15 13.87 -4.80
N GLU A 128 -5.66 14.94 -5.37
CA GLU A 128 -6.66 15.81 -4.72
C GLU A 128 -7.98 15.07 -4.48
N GLY A 129 -8.40 14.23 -5.43
CA GLY A 129 -9.55 13.33 -5.26
C GLY A 129 -9.33 12.32 -4.12
N GLN A 130 -8.15 11.72 -4.02
CA GLN A 130 -7.79 10.82 -2.91
C GLN A 130 -7.81 11.54 -1.56
N LEU A 131 -7.26 12.75 -1.48
CA LEU A 131 -7.30 13.58 -0.27
C LEU A 131 -8.73 13.91 0.15
N ALA A 132 -9.61 14.28 -0.80
CA ALA A 132 -11.01 14.55 -0.51
C ALA A 132 -11.75 13.31 0.01
N ALA A 133 -11.53 12.14 -0.60
CA ALA A 133 -12.11 10.88 -0.17
C ALA A 133 -11.63 10.47 1.23
N THR A 134 -10.33 10.62 1.51
CA THR A 134 -9.74 10.34 2.83
C THR A 134 -10.32 11.28 3.90
N ALA A 135 -10.44 12.58 3.58
CA ALA A 135 -11.03 13.57 4.48
C ALA A 135 -12.51 13.26 4.79
N PHE A 136 -13.28 12.85 3.77
CA PHE A 136 -14.66 12.42 3.95
C PHE A 136 -14.76 11.22 4.89
N THR A 137 -13.97 10.17 4.66
CA THR A 137 -13.94 8.97 5.51
C THR A 137 -13.58 9.33 6.95
N ARG A 138 -12.56 10.17 7.15
CA ARG A 138 -12.14 10.65 8.48
C ARG A 138 -13.25 11.40 9.22
N ASN A 139 -13.96 12.29 8.52
CA ASN A 139 -15.06 13.04 9.12
C ASN A 139 -16.24 12.11 9.48
N THR A 140 -16.56 11.15 8.60
CA THR A 140 -17.61 10.15 8.86
C THR A 140 -17.30 9.32 10.11
N ILE A 141 -16.04 8.91 10.31
CA ILE A 141 -15.60 8.22 11.53
C ILE A 141 -15.72 9.11 12.76
N ARG A 142 -15.30 10.38 12.67
CA ARG A 142 -15.38 11.33 13.77
C ARG A 142 -16.84 11.61 14.21
N ASP A 143 -17.76 11.63 13.25
CA ASP A 143 -19.17 11.95 13.50
C ASP A 143 -19.96 10.72 13.98
N GLY A 144 -19.27 9.64 14.40
CA GLY A 144 -19.86 8.48 15.07
C GLY A 144 -20.41 7.41 14.16
N ALA A 145 -19.99 7.38 12.88
CA ALA A 145 -20.33 6.27 12.02
C ALA A 145 -19.72 4.97 12.57
N THR A 146 -20.59 4.02 12.87
CA THR A 146 -20.18 2.68 13.22
C THR A 146 -19.91 1.87 11.97
N GLY A 147 -18.78 1.16 11.93
CA GLY A 147 -18.54 0.13 10.91
C GLY A 147 -19.49 -1.05 11.07
N ALA A 148 -19.49 -1.99 10.13
CA ALA A 148 -20.36 -3.18 10.14
C ALA A 148 -20.23 -4.07 11.40
N GLY A 149 -19.27 -3.79 12.30
CA GLY A 149 -19.00 -4.57 13.52
C GLY A 149 -18.91 -3.74 14.81
N GLY A 150 -19.28 -2.46 14.80
CA GLY A 150 -19.23 -1.62 15.99
C GLY A 150 -18.42 -0.33 15.83
N GLU A 151 -17.97 0.24 16.95
CA GLU A 151 -17.18 1.46 16.97
C GLU A 151 -15.81 1.26 16.30
N ILE A 152 -15.43 2.20 15.42
CA ILE A 152 -14.15 2.14 14.72
C ILE A 152 -13.02 2.49 15.68
N PRO A 153 -12.02 1.62 15.87
CA PRO A 153 -10.93 1.87 16.80
C PRO A 153 -10.16 3.15 16.46
N GLU A 154 -9.75 3.89 17.51
CA GLU A 154 -9.13 5.21 17.37
C GLU A 154 -7.86 5.20 16.48
N HIS A 155 -7.04 4.14 16.55
CA HIS A 155 -5.83 4.01 15.75
C HIS A 155 -6.09 3.96 14.23
N VAL A 156 -7.33 3.69 13.78
CA VAL A 156 -7.69 3.75 12.34
C VAL A 156 -7.55 5.17 11.80
N ARG A 157 -7.71 6.19 12.64
CA ARG A 157 -7.47 7.59 12.26
C ARG A 157 -6.02 7.83 11.88
N GLU A 158 -5.06 7.22 12.61
CA GLU A 158 -3.63 7.32 12.29
C GLU A 158 -3.31 6.79 10.89
N ILE A 159 -4.00 5.72 10.45
CA ILE A 159 -3.85 5.20 9.08
C ILE A 159 -4.29 6.25 8.05
N LEU A 160 -5.45 6.88 8.28
CA LEU A 160 -5.97 7.91 7.38
C LEU A 160 -5.10 9.17 7.38
N ASP A 161 -4.60 9.58 8.53
CA ASP A 161 -3.71 10.73 8.66
C ASP A 161 -2.34 10.47 7.99
N PHE A 162 -1.79 9.26 8.12
CA PHE A 162 -0.58 8.83 7.42
C PHE A 162 -0.76 8.86 5.89
N VAL A 163 -1.84 8.26 5.38
CA VAL A 163 -2.17 8.25 3.94
C VAL A 163 -2.37 9.67 3.41
N ALA A 164 -3.09 10.52 4.16
CA ALA A 164 -3.29 11.91 3.79
C ALA A 164 -1.99 12.71 3.79
N ALA A 165 -1.08 12.48 4.75
CA ALA A 165 0.21 13.15 4.81
C ALA A 165 1.09 12.80 3.59
N ALA A 166 1.14 11.52 3.22
CA ALA A 166 1.85 11.06 2.03
C ALA A 166 1.28 11.69 0.75
N ALA A 167 -0.04 11.68 0.58
CA ALA A 167 -0.69 12.28 -0.57
C ALA A 167 -0.47 13.80 -0.66
N ARG A 168 -0.47 14.54 0.46
CA ARG A 168 -0.14 15.97 0.49
C ARG A 168 1.30 16.23 0.02
N ALA A 169 2.25 15.45 0.51
CA ALA A 169 3.65 15.56 0.07
C ALA A 169 3.78 15.35 -1.45
N GLU A 170 3.05 14.38 -2.02
CA GLU A 170 3.03 14.15 -3.46
C GLU A 170 2.37 15.29 -4.23
N VAL A 171 1.29 15.87 -3.74
CA VAL A 171 0.64 17.05 -4.34
C VAL A 171 1.62 18.22 -4.40
N ASP A 172 2.27 18.54 -3.29
CA ASP A 172 3.19 19.67 -3.20
C ASP A 172 4.39 19.49 -4.14
N TRP A 173 4.95 18.29 -4.16
CA TRP A 173 6.05 17.92 -5.06
C TRP A 173 5.61 18.02 -6.53
N THR A 174 4.44 17.47 -6.90
CA THR A 174 3.92 17.49 -8.27
C THR A 174 3.66 18.92 -8.75
N ARG A 175 3.09 19.78 -7.89
CA ARG A 175 2.93 21.21 -8.17
C ARG A 175 4.27 21.93 -8.37
N ALA A 176 5.25 21.61 -7.54
CA ALA A 176 6.59 22.18 -7.67
C ALA A 176 7.28 21.73 -8.97
N LEU A 177 7.18 20.44 -9.34
CA LEU A 177 7.69 19.96 -10.62
C LEU A 177 6.98 20.64 -11.79
N GLN A 178 5.65 20.76 -11.78
CA GLN A 178 4.88 21.42 -12.82
C GLN A 178 5.33 22.88 -13.01
N ARG A 179 5.58 23.62 -11.92
CA ARG A 179 6.13 25.00 -12.00
C ARG A 179 7.50 25.02 -12.66
N ARG A 180 8.43 24.12 -12.29
CA ARG A 180 9.77 24.05 -12.90
C ARG A 180 9.72 23.73 -14.39
N VAL A 181 8.86 22.77 -14.78
CA VAL A 181 8.67 22.42 -16.19
C VAL A 181 8.14 23.61 -17.01
N ARG A 182 7.14 24.34 -16.48
CA ARG A 182 6.61 25.56 -17.14
C ARG A 182 7.63 26.69 -17.21
N ALA A 183 8.48 26.83 -16.21
CA ALA A 183 9.54 27.84 -16.17
C ALA A 183 10.74 27.53 -17.08
N GLY A 184 10.72 26.42 -17.84
CA GLY A 184 11.81 26.07 -18.73
C GLY A 184 13.05 25.52 -18.03
N ALA A 185 12.90 24.98 -16.81
CA ALA A 185 14.05 24.44 -16.05
C ALA A 185 14.69 23.18 -16.66
N TYR A 186 14.04 22.60 -17.65
CA TYR A 186 14.48 21.38 -18.32
C TYR A 186 14.30 21.52 -19.83
N THR A 187 15.17 20.83 -20.60
CA THR A 187 15.01 20.69 -22.07
C THR A 187 14.50 19.28 -22.36
N PHE A 188 13.44 19.17 -23.13
CA PHE A 188 12.74 17.90 -23.43
C PHE A 188 13.05 17.40 -24.84
N ALA A 189 12.79 16.11 -25.08
CA ALA A 189 12.91 15.53 -26.40
C ALA A 189 12.10 16.29 -27.45
N GLY A 190 12.73 16.63 -28.58
CA GLY A 190 12.14 17.44 -29.62
C GLY A 190 12.35 18.95 -29.48
N GLU A 191 12.95 19.42 -28.37
CA GLU A 191 13.33 20.83 -28.20
C GLU A 191 14.80 21.06 -28.60
N ASP A 192 15.10 22.28 -29.05
CA ASP A 192 16.46 22.69 -29.36
C ASP A 192 17.37 22.58 -28.13
N GLY A 193 18.54 21.97 -28.29
CA GLY A 193 19.49 21.78 -27.20
C GLY A 193 19.18 20.56 -26.29
N PHE A 194 18.27 19.68 -26.70
CA PHE A 194 18.07 18.41 -25.96
C PHE A 194 19.38 17.63 -25.88
N PRO A 195 19.87 17.30 -24.67
CA PRO A 195 21.12 16.58 -24.52
C PRO A 195 20.96 15.16 -25.02
N MET A 196 21.78 14.73 -25.97
CA MET A 196 21.93 13.31 -26.28
C MET A 196 22.58 12.65 -25.05
N LEU A 197 21.74 12.02 -24.22
CA LEU A 197 22.20 11.27 -23.05
C LEU A 197 23.04 10.09 -23.53
N GLY A 198 24.35 10.23 -23.46
CA GLY A 198 25.32 9.16 -23.79
C GLY A 198 25.39 8.11 -22.67
N PRO A 199 25.96 6.93 -22.96
CA PRO A 199 26.23 5.93 -21.92
C PRO A 199 27.15 6.52 -20.85
N GLY A 200 26.75 6.45 -19.57
CA GLY A 200 27.54 6.93 -18.43
C GLY A 200 26.96 8.11 -17.68
N VAL A 201 25.85 8.72 -18.12
CA VAL A 201 25.10 9.70 -17.32
C VAL A 201 24.19 8.95 -16.34
N GLY A 202 24.78 8.32 -15.33
CA GLY A 202 24.08 7.67 -14.23
C GLY A 202 24.34 8.42 -12.91
N PHE A 203 23.56 8.12 -11.88
CA PHE A 203 23.79 8.54 -10.50
C PHE A 203 25.06 7.86 -9.94
N SER A 204 26.23 8.22 -10.45
CA SER A 204 27.50 7.86 -9.83
C SER A 204 27.73 8.77 -8.62
N GLY A 205 27.10 8.44 -7.52
CA GLY A 205 27.59 8.87 -6.21
C GLY A 205 28.92 8.18 -5.97
N GLU A 206 30.03 8.87 -6.17
CA GLU A 206 31.32 8.43 -5.66
C GLU A 206 31.18 8.25 -4.14
N HIS A 207 31.16 7.00 -3.69
CA HIS A 207 31.48 6.70 -2.30
C HIS A 207 32.96 6.95 -2.16
N SER A 208 33.38 8.18 -1.78
CA SER A 208 34.69 8.43 -1.20
C SER A 208 34.81 7.59 0.06
N GLN A 209 35.46 6.44 -0.07
CA GLN A 209 36.08 5.77 1.06
C GLN A 209 37.28 6.62 1.50
N THR A 210 37.16 7.17 2.69
CA THR A 210 38.28 7.57 3.54
C THR A 210 38.05 7.01 4.92
#